data_549bd74891798c176a74cb8dda6ecfc1
#
_entry.id   549bd74891798c176a74cb8dda6ecfc1
#
_cell.length_a   1.000
_cell.length_b   1.000
_cell.length_c   1.000
_cell.angle_alpha   90.00
_cell.angle_beta   90.00
_cell.angle_gamma   90.00
#
_symmetry.space_group_name_H-M   'P 1'
#
loop_
_entity.id
_entity.type
_entity.pdbx_description
1 polymer ?
#
loop_
_entity_poly.entity_id
_entity_poly.type
_entity_poly.pdbx_seq_one_letter_code
_entity_poly.pdbx_strand_id
1 'polypeptide(L)'
;MLFQYEYKIAIPKLKSNKSKAIMLAKKMLPEYVFDTAQMENNPLTFPEVKTLMDGITIGGHRISDVEQVINIKKTWNLLLTDVAHDNFCISKDYFHKINKCIAKNEAIYSGRFRNGSVGIAGTLIYQAPNHKDLDTIFEHELPMILADFPPIEQAIRLFLWATLNQFYWDGNKRTARIIANGILLSAGIGVFNISARDILEFNTLMTYFYDTLNADEIVKFLAQKAISQCDI
;
A
#
# COMPACT_ATOMS: atom_id res chain seq x y z
N MET A 1 1.88 -16.25 -6.65
CA MET A 1 1.71 -17.07 -5.44
C MET A 1 0.43 -16.65 -4.76
N LEU A 2 -0.47 -17.60 -4.48
CA LEU A 2 -1.75 -17.35 -3.85
C LEU A 2 -1.71 -17.81 -2.38
N PHE A 3 -2.58 -17.24 -1.57
CA PHE A 3 -2.72 -17.51 -0.14
C PHE A 3 -4.17 -17.85 0.20
N GLN A 4 -4.42 -18.35 1.41
CA GLN A 4 -5.72 -18.77 1.88
C GLN A 4 -6.12 -18.02 3.16
N TYR A 5 -7.42 -17.81 3.34
CA TYR A 5 -8.03 -17.35 4.59
C TYR A 5 -9.50 -17.76 4.63
N GLU A 6 -10.01 -17.96 5.83
CA GLU A 6 -11.41 -18.30 6.11
C GLU A 6 -12.16 -17.14 6.79
N TYR A 7 -11.42 -16.11 7.24
CA TYR A 7 -12.01 -14.95 7.91
C TYR A 7 -13.00 -14.22 7.00
N LYS A 8 -14.24 -14.07 7.48
CA LYS A 8 -15.28 -13.34 6.75
C LYS A 8 -15.19 -11.85 7.05
N ILE A 9 -14.82 -11.08 6.03
CA ILE A 9 -14.76 -9.63 6.13
C ILE A 9 -16.18 -9.08 6.23
N ALA A 10 -16.47 -8.38 7.33
CA ALA A 10 -17.73 -7.67 7.49
C ALA A 10 -17.77 -6.48 6.53
N ILE A 11 -18.68 -6.53 5.57
CA ILE A 11 -18.87 -5.43 4.61
C ILE A 11 -20.01 -4.56 5.11
N PRO A 12 -19.70 -3.35 5.57
CA PRO A 12 -20.72 -2.45 6.05
C PRO A 12 -21.63 -1.98 4.92
N LYS A 13 -22.91 -1.78 5.23
CA LYS A 13 -23.89 -1.19 4.31
C LYS A 13 -23.67 0.33 4.24
N LEU A 14 -22.59 0.75 3.63
CA LEU A 14 -22.28 2.18 3.47
C LEU A 14 -22.85 2.72 2.15
N LYS A 15 -23.33 3.95 2.18
CA LYS A 15 -23.58 4.70 0.94
C LYS A 15 -22.23 5.16 0.40
N SER A 16 -21.81 4.61 -0.73
CA SER A 16 -20.57 5.03 -1.37
C SER A 16 -20.65 6.50 -1.81
N ASN A 17 -19.57 7.25 -1.56
CA ASN A 17 -19.44 8.64 -2.00
C ASN A 17 -17.99 8.96 -2.35
N LYS A 18 -17.67 8.87 -3.63
CA LYS A 18 -16.32 9.09 -4.17
C LYS A 18 -15.77 10.48 -3.82
N SER A 19 -16.56 11.53 -4.01
CA SER A 19 -16.13 12.90 -3.74
C SER A 19 -15.80 13.10 -2.25
N LYS A 20 -16.64 12.55 -1.37
CA LYS A 20 -16.42 12.61 0.08
C LYS A 20 -15.17 11.80 0.49
N ALA A 21 -14.98 10.60 -0.07
CA ALA A 21 -13.81 9.78 0.20
C ALA A 21 -12.52 10.52 -0.18
N ILE A 22 -12.47 11.13 -1.36
CA ILE A 22 -11.33 11.95 -1.82
C ILE A 22 -11.11 13.16 -0.89
N MET A 23 -12.17 13.86 -0.50
CA MET A 23 -12.07 15.02 0.40
C MET A 23 -11.48 14.61 1.76
N LEU A 24 -11.97 13.53 2.36
CA LEU A 24 -11.46 13.02 3.63
C LEU A 24 -10.01 12.55 3.49
N ALA A 25 -9.66 11.86 2.41
CA ALA A 25 -8.28 11.45 2.13
C ALA A 25 -7.34 12.66 2.02
N LYS A 26 -7.76 13.74 1.36
CA LYS A 26 -6.98 14.99 1.30
C LYS A 26 -6.81 15.64 2.67
N LYS A 27 -7.85 15.64 3.50
CA LYS A 27 -7.82 16.21 4.85
C LYS A 27 -6.85 15.48 5.77
N MET A 28 -6.83 14.13 5.69
CA MET A 28 -6.02 13.25 6.53
C MET A 28 -4.66 12.89 5.89
N LEU A 29 -4.31 13.52 4.78
CA LEU A 29 -3.11 13.18 4.04
C LEU A 29 -1.80 13.27 4.86
N PRO A 30 -1.60 14.27 5.75
CA PRO A 30 -0.42 14.33 6.59
C PRO A 30 -0.24 13.09 7.47
N GLU A 31 -1.33 12.58 8.05
CA GLU A 31 -1.35 11.37 8.86
C GLU A 31 -0.96 10.14 8.03
N TYR A 32 -1.52 9.99 6.84
CA TYR A 32 -1.22 8.84 5.97
C TYR A 32 0.22 8.85 5.46
N VAL A 33 0.76 10.04 5.20
CA VAL A 33 2.17 10.20 4.83
C VAL A 33 3.07 9.85 5.99
N PHE A 34 2.77 10.36 7.19
CA PHE A 34 3.51 10.05 8.42
C PHE A 34 3.48 8.56 8.76
N ASP A 35 2.29 7.95 8.83
CA ASP A 35 2.14 6.53 9.12
C ASP A 35 2.92 5.66 8.13
N THR A 36 2.89 6.05 6.84
CA THR A 36 3.65 5.35 5.79
C THR A 36 5.15 5.48 6.00
N ALA A 37 5.65 6.66 6.35
CA ALA A 37 7.06 6.90 6.60
C ALA A 37 7.54 6.15 7.86
N GLN A 38 6.74 6.13 8.94
CA GLN A 38 7.06 5.39 10.16
C GLN A 38 7.18 3.88 9.91
N MET A 39 6.40 3.31 9.02
CA MET A 39 6.52 1.88 8.62
C MET A 39 7.84 1.56 7.92
N GLU A 40 8.51 2.56 7.36
CA GLU A 40 9.83 2.46 6.73
C GLU A 40 10.95 2.90 7.70
N ASN A 41 10.65 3.04 9.00
CA ASN A 41 11.56 3.53 10.04
C ASN A 41 12.11 4.95 9.78
N ASN A 42 11.34 5.79 9.08
CA ASN A 42 11.71 7.18 8.84
C ASN A 42 11.74 7.96 10.16
N PRO A 43 12.81 8.72 10.47
CA PRO A 43 12.98 9.37 11.77
C PRO A 43 12.15 10.64 11.94
N LEU A 44 11.47 11.12 10.90
CA LEU A 44 10.71 12.37 10.97
C LEU A 44 9.50 12.22 11.90
N THR A 45 9.30 13.23 12.74
CA THR A 45 8.12 13.37 13.58
C THR A 45 6.91 13.87 12.79
N PHE A 46 5.71 13.68 13.32
CA PHE A 46 4.50 14.15 12.66
C PHE A 46 4.49 15.67 12.36
N PRO A 47 4.90 16.57 13.29
CA PRO A 47 5.02 18.00 12.98
C PRO A 47 6.00 18.31 11.83
N GLU A 48 7.12 17.58 11.74
CA GLU A 48 8.10 17.74 10.66
C GLU A 48 7.53 17.28 9.32
N VAL A 49 6.85 16.12 9.28
CA VAL A 49 6.13 15.67 8.09
C VAL A 49 5.11 16.72 7.64
N LYS A 50 4.32 17.26 8.57
CA LYS A 50 3.34 18.31 8.26
C LYS A 50 4.02 19.56 7.68
N THR A 51 5.14 20.01 8.27
CA THR A 51 5.94 21.14 7.78
C THR A 51 6.42 20.91 6.34
N LEU A 52 6.94 19.70 6.04
CA LEU A 52 7.32 19.33 4.67
C LEU A 52 6.13 19.30 3.71
N MET A 53 4.95 18.87 4.19
CA MET A 53 3.74 18.86 3.39
C MET A 53 3.23 20.26 3.05
N ASP A 54 3.52 21.25 3.90
CA ASP A 54 3.25 22.66 3.63
C ASP A 54 4.30 23.31 2.68
N GLY A 55 5.30 22.51 2.25
CA GLY A 55 6.35 22.97 1.31
C GLY A 55 7.53 23.70 1.99
N ILE A 56 7.62 23.61 3.31
CA ILE A 56 8.69 24.23 4.10
C ILE A 56 9.76 23.17 4.38
N THR A 57 11.03 23.52 4.19
CA THR A 57 12.17 22.65 4.48
C THR A 57 12.39 22.48 5.98
N ILE A 58 12.89 21.30 6.37
CA ILE A 58 13.32 21.00 7.74
C ILE A 58 14.81 20.67 7.74
N GLY A 59 15.48 20.93 8.87
CA GLY A 59 16.88 20.59 9.08
C GLY A 59 17.07 19.36 9.97
N GLY A 60 18.31 18.86 10.06
CA GLY A 60 18.68 17.81 11.01
C GLY A 60 18.43 16.38 10.56
N HIS A 61 17.90 16.17 9.35
CA HIS A 61 17.61 14.86 8.79
C HIS A 61 18.46 14.57 7.54
N ARG A 62 18.62 13.29 7.19
CA ARG A 62 19.25 12.90 5.93
C ARG A 62 18.36 13.33 4.77
N ILE A 63 18.98 13.68 3.65
CA ILE A 63 18.24 14.01 2.41
C ILE A 63 17.33 12.85 2.00
N SER A 64 17.79 11.60 2.13
CA SER A 64 17.00 10.40 1.83
C SER A 64 15.70 10.31 2.63
N ASP A 65 15.73 10.67 3.92
CA ASP A 65 14.57 10.60 4.80
C ASP A 65 13.51 11.64 4.38
N VAL A 66 13.99 12.85 4.04
CA VAL A 66 13.14 13.93 3.52
C VAL A 66 12.56 13.56 2.15
N GLU A 67 13.39 13.02 1.24
CA GLU A 67 12.94 12.59 -0.10
C GLU A 67 11.90 11.49 -0.02
N GLN A 68 12.02 10.52 0.90
CA GLN A 68 11.04 9.47 1.11
C GLN A 68 9.66 10.05 1.44
N VAL A 69 9.56 10.97 2.39
CA VAL A 69 8.31 11.66 2.75
C VAL A 69 7.73 12.43 1.54
N ILE A 70 8.57 13.13 0.80
CA ILE A 70 8.15 13.86 -0.41
C ILE A 70 7.63 12.90 -1.48
N ASN A 71 8.28 11.74 -1.68
CA ASN A 71 7.85 10.73 -2.65
C ASN A 71 6.50 10.11 -2.25
N ILE A 72 6.28 9.83 -0.96
CA ILE A 72 4.99 9.35 -0.45
C ILE A 72 3.90 10.41 -0.72
N LYS A 73 4.12 11.67 -0.36
CA LYS A 73 3.19 12.78 -0.63
C LYS A 73 2.85 12.90 -2.12
N LYS A 74 3.88 12.90 -2.99
CA LYS A 74 3.69 12.99 -4.44
C LYS A 74 2.85 11.83 -4.99
N THR A 75 3.10 10.62 -4.49
CA THR A 75 2.38 9.42 -4.92
C THR A 75 0.92 9.45 -4.50
N TRP A 76 0.62 9.91 -3.28
CA TRP A 76 -0.75 10.15 -2.84
C TRP A 76 -1.47 11.19 -3.70
N ASN A 77 -0.82 12.32 -4.00
CA ASN A 77 -1.42 13.36 -4.85
C ASN A 77 -1.69 12.85 -6.27
N LEU A 78 -0.77 12.03 -6.82
CA LEU A 78 -0.96 11.37 -8.10
C LEU A 78 -2.20 10.47 -8.09
N LEU A 79 -2.31 9.59 -7.07
CA LEU A 79 -3.48 8.71 -6.90
C LEU A 79 -4.78 9.51 -6.79
N LEU A 80 -4.82 10.51 -5.91
CA LEU A 80 -6.03 11.32 -5.68
C LEU A 80 -6.47 12.07 -6.95
N THR A 81 -5.50 12.53 -7.75
CA THR A 81 -5.78 13.15 -9.05
C THR A 81 -6.32 12.14 -10.04
N ASP A 82 -5.68 10.98 -10.17
CA ASP A 82 -6.10 9.94 -11.11
C ASP A 82 -7.49 9.39 -10.74
N VAL A 83 -7.77 9.17 -9.45
CA VAL A 83 -9.11 8.75 -8.99
C VAL A 83 -10.15 9.83 -9.25
N ALA A 84 -9.86 11.11 -8.99
CA ALA A 84 -10.81 12.20 -9.20
C ALA A 84 -11.22 12.36 -10.68
N HIS A 85 -10.34 12.05 -11.61
CA HIS A 85 -10.57 12.17 -13.06
C HIS A 85 -10.89 10.83 -13.75
N ASP A 86 -11.19 9.76 -12.98
CA ASP A 86 -11.47 8.42 -13.50
C ASP A 86 -10.33 7.79 -14.33
N ASN A 87 -9.09 8.20 -14.06
CA ASN A 87 -7.88 7.70 -14.71
C ASN A 87 -7.22 6.53 -13.93
N PHE A 88 -7.73 6.20 -12.74
CA PHE A 88 -7.24 5.06 -11.98
C PHE A 88 -7.64 3.75 -12.65
N CYS A 89 -6.65 2.89 -12.92
CA CYS A 89 -6.89 1.53 -13.41
C CYS A 89 -5.88 0.57 -12.75
N ILE A 90 -6.31 -0.66 -12.49
CA ILE A 90 -5.43 -1.69 -11.93
C ILE A 90 -4.76 -2.40 -13.10
N SER A 91 -3.54 -1.99 -13.43
CA SER A 91 -2.75 -2.54 -14.52
C SER A 91 -1.26 -2.59 -14.16
N LYS A 92 -0.48 -3.39 -14.86
CA LYS A 92 0.98 -3.47 -14.69
C LYS A 92 1.62 -2.09 -14.85
N ASP A 93 1.20 -1.33 -15.86
CA ASP A 93 1.73 0.01 -16.12
C ASP A 93 1.41 0.98 -14.98
N TYR A 94 0.20 0.88 -14.40
CA TYR A 94 -0.15 1.71 -13.27
C TYR A 94 0.65 1.34 -12.01
N PHE A 95 0.87 0.05 -11.76
CA PHE A 95 1.78 -0.40 -10.70
C PHE A 95 3.19 0.15 -10.90
N HIS A 96 3.72 0.11 -12.13
CA HIS A 96 5.02 0.69 -12.46
C HIS A 96 5.05 2.19 -12.25
N LYS A 97 4.01 2.92 -12.68
CA LYS A 97 3.85 4.36 -12.45
C LYS A 97 3.91 4.72 -10.97
N ILE A 98 3.17 4.00 -10.13
CA ILE A 98 3.16 4.21 -8.67
C ILE A 98 4.51 3.86 -8.05
N ASN A 99 5.10 2.71 -8.37
CA ASN A 99 6.39 2.32 -7.82
C ASN A 99 7.50 3.29 -8.22
N LYS A 100 7.51 3.76 -9.47
CA LYS A 100 8.46 4.76 -9.96
C LYS A 100 8.44 6.05 -9.14
N CYS A 101 7.27 6.45 -8.67
CA CYS A 101 7.12 7.65 -7.86
C CYS A 101 7.51 7.40 -6.40
N ILE A 102 6.99 6.32 -5.78
CA ILE A 102 7.09 6.09 -4.34
C ILE A 102 8.47 5.55 -3.90
N ALA A 103 9.15 4.80 -4.76
CA ALA A 103 10.47 4.22 -4.49
C ALA A 103 11.60 4.98 -5.23
N LYS A 104 11.34 6.22 -5.64
CA LYS A 104 12.33 7.05 -6.34
C LYS A 104 13.53 7.31 -5.43
N ASN A 105 14.73 7.06 -5.96
CA ASN A 105 16.03 7.22 -5.27
C ASN A 105 16.26 6.24 -4.09
N GLU A 106 15.35 5.29 -3.84
CA GLU A 106 15.48 4.26 -2.81
C GLU A 106 15.82 2.90 -3.44
N ALA A 107 15.13 2.55 -4.51
CA ALA A 107 15.36 1.30 -5.22
C ALA A 107 16.51 1.38 -6.24
N ILE A 108 17.20 0.26 -6.47
CA ILE A 108 18.20 0.13 -7.55
C ILE A 108 17.59 0.56 -8.89
N TYR A 109 16.37 0.08 -9.14
CA TYR A 109 15.52 0.50 -10.24
C TYR A 109 14.09 0.61 -9.74
N SER A 110 13.45 1.76 -9.93
CA SER A 110 12.03 1.97 -9.65
C SER A 110 11.19 1.94 -10.93
N GLY A 111 9.93 1.55 -10.80
CA GLY A 111 8.96 1.57 -11.90
C GLY A 111 9.10 0.44 -12.92
N ARG A 112 9.75 -0.65 -12.57
CA ARG A 112 9.81 -1.91 -13.35
C ARG A 112 10.00 -3.09 -12.41
N PHE A 113 9.56 -4.26 -12.79
CA PHE A 113 9.78 -5.46 -12.00
C PHE A 113 11.28 -5.72 -11.80
N ARG A 114 11.62 -6.28 -10.65
CA ARG A 114 12.99 -6.69 -10.32
C ARG A 114 13.49 -7.75 -11.30
N ASN A 115 14.76 -7.75 -11.53
CA ASN A 115 15.46 -8.73 -12.36
C ASN A 115 16.50 -9.55 -11.57
N GLY A 116 16.23 -9.73 -10.29
CA GLY A 116 17.05 -10.50 -9.36
C GLY A 116 16.26 -10.96 -8.14
N SER A 117 16.92 -11.66 -7.23
CA SER A 117 16.32 -12.19 -6.01
C SER A 117 16.22 -11.10 -4.93
N VAL A 118 15.18 -11.17 -4.13
CA VAL A 118 14.95 -10.33 -2.94
C VAL A 118 14.51 -11.21 -1.77
N GLY A 119 14.74 -10.73 -0.57
CA GLY A 119 14.24 -11.34 0.67
C GLY A 119 13.44 -10.34 1.49
N ILE A 120 12.72 -10.84 2.48
CA ILE A 120 12.01 -10.03 3.47
C ILE A 120 12.69 -10.26 4.82
N ALA A 121 13.13 -9.17 5.45
CA ALA A 121 13.73 -9.24 6.78
C ALA A 121 12.73 -9.79 7.81
N GLY A 122 13.21 -10.68 8.70
CA GLY A 122 12.40 -11.26 9.77
C GLY A 122 11.64 -12.53 9.39
N THR A 123 11.59 -12.92 8.10
CA THR A 123 11.03 -14.23 7.69
C THR A 123 12.06 -15.35 7.83
N LEU A 124 11.57 -16.57 8.07
CA LEU A 124 12.42 -17.75 8.28
C LEU A 124 12.49 -18.65 7.05
N ILE A 125 11.36 -18.83 6.39
CA ILE A 125 11.22 -19.80 5.28
C ILE A 125 10.66 -19.17 4.00
N TYR A 126 10.17 -17.95 4.05
CA TYR A 126 9.62 -17.28 2.88
C TYR A 126 10.67 -17.07 1.79
N GLN A 127 10.29 -17.41 0.57
CA GLN A 127 11.07 -17.16 -0.64
C GLN A 127 10.23 -16.43 -1.68
N ALA A 128 10.69 -15.26 -2.10
CA ALA A 128 10.03 -14.52 -3.17
C ALA A 128 10.06 -15.33 -4.48
N PRO A 129 9.03 -15.23 -5.33
CA PRO A 129 9.02 -15.87 -6.64
C PRO A 129 10.25 -15.52 -7.48
N ASN A 130 10.61 -16.41 -8.41
CA ASN A 130 11.70 -16.12 -9.35
C ASN A 130 11.33 -14.86 -10.15
N HIS A 131 12.28 -13.96 -10.31
CA HIS A 131 12.06 -12.72 -11.06
C HIS A 131 11.64 -12.94 -12.53
N LYS A 132 12.00 -14.06 -13.13
CA LYS A 132 11.61 -14.42 -14.51
C LYS A 132 10.10 -14.73 -14.64
N ASP A 133 9.46 -15.07 -13.55
CA ASP A 133 8.05 -15.48 -13.53
C ASP A 133 7.11 -14.30 -13.16
N LEU A 134 7.63 -13.14 -12.79
CA LEU A 134 6.84 -12.03 -12.27
C LEU A 134 5.80 -11.49 -13.25
N ASP A 135 6.14 -11.43 -14.54
CA ASP A 135 5.18 -11.00 -15.57
C ASP A 135 4.03 -12.00 -15.68
N THR A 136 4.34 -13.29 -15.76
CA THR A 136 3.34 -14.37 -15.81
C THR A 136 2.47 -14.38 -14.56
N ILE A 137 3.08 -14.26 -13.36
CA ILE A 137 2.36 -14.19 -12.08
C ILE A 137 1.39 -13.00 -12.10
N PHE A 138 1.87 -11.82 -12.53
CA PHE A 138 1.03 -10.63 -12.55
C PHE A 138 -0.17 -10.79 -13.48
N GLU A 139 0.05 -11.28 -14.69
CA GLU A 139 -1.00 -11.44 -15.71
C GLU A 139 -2.03 -12.50 -15.34
N HIS A 140 -1.59 -13.63 -14.77
CA HIS A 140 -2.49 -14.74 -14.46
C HIS A 140 -3.18 -14.62 -13.10
N GLU A 141 -2.49 -14.09 -12.09
CA GLU A 141 -3.05 -14.05 -10.72
C GLU A 141 -3.87 -12.78 -10.45
N LEU A 142 -3.53 -11.64 -11.05
CA LEU A 142 -4.26 -10.39 -10.80
C LEU A 142 -5.78 -10.51 -11.06
N PRO A 143 -6.25 -11.11 -12.15
CA PRO A 143 -7.69 -11.31 -12.36
C PRO A 143 -8.36 -12.14 -11.25
N MET A 144 -7.65 -13.13 -10.71
CA MET A 144 -8.16 -14.00 -9.62
C MET A 144 -8.22 -13.24 -8.29
N ILE A 145 -7.28 -12.33 -8.05
CA ILE A 145 -7.25 -11.47 -6.85
C ILE A 145 -8.41 -10.46 -6.88
N LEU A 146 -8.74 -9.96 -8.06
CA LEU A 146 -9.79 -8.95 -8.27
C LEU A 146 -11.16 -9.53 -8.62
N ALA A 147 -11.29 -10.85 -8.76
CA ALA A 147 -12.57 -11.50 -9.12
C ALA A 147 -13.77 -10.91 -8.33
N ASP A 148 -14.94 -11.47 -8.38
CA ASP A 148 -16.22 -10.96 -7.86
C ASP A 148 -16.25 -10.72 -6.33
N PHE A 149 -15.22 -10.05 -5.80
CA PHE A 149 -15.14 -9.66 -4.39
C PHE A 149 -15.57 -8.20 -4.19
N PRO A 150 -16.15 -7.87 -3.02
CA PRO A 150 -16.42 -6.49 -2.66
C PRO A 150 -15.13 -5.64 -2.60
N PRO A 151 -15.18 -4.32 -2.84
CA PRO A 151 -13.98 -3.49 -2.94
C PRO A 151 -13.05 -3.52 -1.70
N ILE A 152 -13.59 -3.67 -0.50
CA ILE A 152 -12.78 -3.83 0.73
C ILE A 152 -11.95 -5.11 0.65
N GLU A 153 -12.58 -6.20 0.26
CA GLU A 153 -11.90 -7.49 0.13
C GLU A 153 -10.89 -7.46 -1.03
N GLN A 154 -11.26 -6.88 -2.17
CA GLN A 154 -10.32 -6.68 -3.29
C GLN A 154 -9.08 -5.90 -2.86
N ALA A 155 -9.24 -4.81 -2.10
CA ALA A 155 -8.13 -3.99 -1.62
C ALA A 155 -7.18 -4.78 -0.70
N ILE A 156 -7.73 -5.54 0.25
CA ILE A 156 -6.95 -6.38 1.18
C ILE A 156 -6.23 -7.50 0.40
N ARG A 157 -6.93 -8.22 -0.46
CA ARG A 157 -6.37 -9.30 -1.29
C ARG A 157 -5.23 -8.79 -2.17
N LEU A 158 -5.46 -7.68 -2.87
CA LEU A 158 -4.46 -7.07 -3.73
C LEU A 158 -3.22 -6.64 -2.92
N PHE A 159 -3.42 -6.02 -1.76
CA PHE A 159 -2.31 -5.63 -0.90
C PHE A 159 -1.46 -6.83 -0.48
N LEU A 160 -2.08 -7.90 0.03
CA LEU A 160 -1.39 -9.11 0.46
C LEU A 160 -0.71 -9.83 -0.71
N TRP A 161 -1.37 -9.96 -1.83
CA TRP A 161 -0.81 -10.58 -3.04
C TRP A 161 0.41 -9.81 -3.57
N ALA A 162 0.30 -8.50 -3.69
CA ALA A 162 1.40 -7.70 -4.22
C ALA A 162 2.61 -7.70 -3.28
N THR A 163 2.37 -7.68 -1.96
CA THR A 163 3.45 -7.77 -0.97
C THR A 163 4.05 -9.17 -0.89
N LEU A 164 3.27 -10.22 -1.12
CA LEU A 164 3.76 -11.60 -1.16
C LEU A 164 4.67 -11.85 -2.38
N ASN A 165 4.35 -11.27 -3.53
CA ASN A 165 5.11 -11.51 -4.74
C ASN A 165 6.38 -10.66 -4.87
N GLN A 166 6.53 -9.58 -4.08
CA GLN A 166 7.73 -8.73 -4.11
C GLN A 166 8.14 -8.35 -5.52
N PHE A 167 7.23 -7.73 -6.28
CA PHE A 167 7.45 -7.42 -7.70
C PHE A 167 8.63 -6.48 -7.95
N TYR A 168 9.00 -5.66 -6.98
CA TYR A 168 10.01 -4.60 -7.12
C TYR A 168 11.20 -4.82 -6.22
N TRP A 169 12.30 -4.13 -6.51
CA TRP A 169 13.48 -4.09 -5.67
C TRP A 169 13.19 -3.45 -4.30
N ASP A 170 12.34 -2.43 -4.29
CA ASP A 170 11.89 -1.74 -3.07
C ASP A 170 10.51 -1.11 -3.27
N GLY A 171 9.90 -0.65 -2.17
CA GLY A 171 8.59 0.01 -2.16
C GLY A 171 7.41 -0.93 -2.42
N ASN A 172 7.57 -2.25 -2.29
CA ASN A 172 6.49 -3.22 -2.54
C ASN A 172 5.26 -2.97 -1.67
N LYS A 173 5.42 -2.88 -0.34
CA LYS A 173 4.31 -2.59 0.59
C LYS A 173 3.67 -1.23 0.33
N ARG A 174 4.49 -0.22 0.07
CA ARG A 174 4.03 1.14 -0.22
C ARG A 174 3.24 1.20 -1.54
N THR A 175 3.76 0.59 -2.61
CA THR A 175 3.06 0.49 -3.91
C THR A 175 1.72 -0.23 -3.76
N ALA A 176 1.71 -1.42 -3.14
CA ALA A 176 0.51 -2.21 -2.93
C ALA A 176 -0.57 -1.44 -2.17
N ARG A 177 -0.19 -0.69 -1.13
CA ARG A 177 -1.11 0.14 -0.33
C ARG A 177 -1.71 1.28 -1.13
N ILE A 178 -0.93 1.95 -1.97
CA ILE A 178 -1.44 3.02 -2.84
C ILE A 178 -2.46 2.46 -3.84
N ILE A 179 -2.19 1.31 -4.46
CA ILE A 179 -3.13 0.67 -5.38
C ILE A 179 -4.41 0.23 -4.65
N ALA A 180 -4.30 -0.37 -3.47
CA ALA A 180 -5.45 -0.71 -2.62
C ALA A 180 -6.31 0.51 -2.28
N ASN A 181 -5.67 1.66 -2.01
CA ASN A 181 -6.37 2.93 -1.83
C ASN A 181 -7.10 3.38 -3.10
N GLY A 182 -6.55 3.14 -4.27
CA GLY A 182 -7.22 3.43 -5.54
C GLY A 182 -8.55 2.68 -5.67
N ILE A 183 -8.60 1.40 -5.27
CA ILE A 183 -9.84 0.60 -5.23
C ILE A 183 -10.87 1.25 -4.30
N LEU A 184 -10.49 1.51 -3.05
CA LEU A 184 -11.42 2.02 -2.03
C LEU A 184 -11.93 3.43 -2.34
N LEU A 185 -11.04 4.31 -2.80
CA LEU A 185 -11.40 5.69 -3.17
C LEU A 185 -12.28 5.73 -4.40
N SER A 186 -12.00 4.91 -5.42
CA SER A 186 -12.84 4.80 -6.62
C SER A 186 -14.24 4.26 -6.29
N ALA A 187 -14.32 3.32 -5.36
CA ALA A 187 -15.58 2.81 -4.84
C ALA A 187 -16.27 3.77 -3.85
N GLY A 188 -15.64 4.88 -3.46
CA GLY A 188 -16.21 5.85 -2.54
C GLY A 188 -16.41 5.34 -1.11
N ILE A 189 -15.61 4.35 -0.67
CA ILE A 189 -15.75 3.68 0.61
C ILE A 189 -14.89 4.31 1.70
N GLY A 190 -13.60 4.55 1.42
CA GLY A 190 -12.68 5.04 2.43
C GLY A 190 -11.22 4.91 2.03
N VAL A 191 -10.35 4.72 3.02
CA VAL A 191 -8.89 4.68 2.88
C VAL A 191 -8.32 3.47 3.60
N PHE A 192 -7.31 2.85 2.98
CA PHE A 192 -6.47 1.82 3.55
C PHE A 192 -5.22 2.48 4.17
N ASN A 193 -5.17 2.54 5.49
CA ASN A 193 -4.02 3.08 6.22
C ASN A 193 -3.70 2.22 7.45
N ILE A 194 -2.44 1.97 7.70
CA ILE A 194 -1.96 1.28 8.90
C ILE A 194 -1.35 2.35 9.78
N SER A 195 -1.95 2.57 10.96
CA SER A 195 -1.47 3.57 11.91
C SER A 195 -0.09 3.23 12.45
N ALA A 196 0.73 4.25 12.67
CA ALA A 196 2.07 4.11 13.24
C ALA A 196 2.06 3.34 14.58
N ARG A 197 1.01 3.47 15.39
CA ARG A 197 0.82 2.73 16.67
C ARG A 197 0.61 1.23 16.50
N ASP A 198 0.16 0.79 15.33
CA ASP A 198 -0.16 -0.62 15.05
C ASP A 198 0.96 -1.33 14.27
N ILE A 199 2.10 -0.66 14.00
CA ILE A 199 3.20 -1.19 13.17
C ILE A 199 3.75 -2.50 13.71
N LEU A 200 3.94 -2.63 15.02
CA LEU A 200 4.51 -3.84 15.61
C LEU A 200 3.60 -5.05 15.37
N GLU A 201 2.32 -4.90 15.66
CA GLU A 201 1.32 -5.95 15.42
C GLU A 201 1.23 -6.30 13.94
N PHE A 202 1.14 -5.28 13.08
CA PHE A 202 1.13 -5.47 11.63
C PHE A 202 2.36 -6.25 11.13
N ASN A 203 3.57 -5.86 11.54
CA ASN A 203 4.79 -6.53 11.10
C ASN A 203 4.85 -7.99 11.58
N THR A 204 4.41 -8.26 12.81
CA THR A 204 4.33 -9.63 13.36
C THR A 204 3.38 -10.50 12.53
N LEU A 205 2.19 -10.00 12.22
CA LEU A 205 1.20 -10.71 11.43
C LEU A 205 1.64 -10.90 9.97
N MET A 206 2.31 -9.90 9.38
CA MET A 206 2.87 -10.01 8.03
C MET A 206 4.00 -11.05 7.96
N THR A 207 4.88 -11.11 8.97
CA THR A 207 5.94 -12.13 9.02
C THR A 207 5.34 -13.54 9.09
N TYR A 208 4.34 -13.74 9.96
CA TYR A 208 3.62 -15.00 10.04
C TYR A 208 2.95 -15.37 8.69
N PHE A 209 2.29 -14.39 8.06
CA PHE A 209 1.66 -14.58 6.75
C PHE A 209 2.68 -15.00 5.68
N TYR A 210 3.82 -14.34 5.61
CA TYR A 210 4.86 -14.68 4.64
C TYR A 210 5.38 -16.12 4.83
N ASP A 211 5.59 -16.54 6.06
CA ASP A 211 6.15 -17.86 6.35
C ASP A 211 5.12 -19.01 6.22
N THR A 212 3.83 -18.73 6.41
CA THR A 212 2.81 -19.79 6.45
C THR A 212 1.84 -19.78 5.28
N LEU A 213 1.71 -18.66 4.55
CA LEU A 213 0.66 -18.37 3.57
C LEU A 213 -0.77 -18.42 4.15
N ASN A 214 -0.92 -18.52 5.46
CA ASN A 214 -2.19 -18.36 6.15
C ASN A 214 -2.43 -16.88 6.42
N ALA A 215 -3.49 -16.33 5.84
CA ALA A 215 -3.79 -14.90 5.90
C ALA A 215 -4.90 -14.54 6.89
N ASP A 216 -5.46 -15.47 7.67
CA ASP A 216 -6.62 -15.21 8.53
C ASP A 216 -6.41 -14.04 9.48
N GLU A 217 -5.34 -14.06 10.27
CA GLU A 217 -5.10 -13.03 11.28
C GLU A 217 -4.74 -11.68 10.65
N ILE A 218 -3.95 -11.67 9.56
CA ILE A 218 -3.63 -10.41 8.88
C ILE A 218 -4.85 -9.83 8.15
N VAL A 219 -5.70 -10.65 7.52
CA VAL A 219 -6.96 -10.20 6.90
C VAL A 219 -7.89 -9.60 7.95
N LYS A 220 -8.05 -10.26 9.11
CA LYS A 220 -8.82 -9.75 10.25
C LYS A 220 -8.29 -8.40 10.73
N PHE A 221 -6.98 -8.31 10.96
CA PHE A 221 -6.33 -7.06 11.36
C PHE A 221 -6.60 -5.94 10.34
N LEU A 222 -6.35 -6.20 9.05
CA LEU A 222 -6.52 -5.20 8.00
C LEU A 222 -7.98 -4.75 7.88
N ALA A 223 -8.93 -5.67 7.96
CA ALA A 223 -10.34 -5.35 7.89
C ALA A 223 -10.84 -4.50 9.08
N GLN A 224 -10.30 -4.74 10.28
CA GLN A 224 -10.74 -4.08 11.51
C GLN A 224 -10.01 -2.78 11.82
N LYS A 225 -8.71 -2.67 11.48
CA LYS A 225 -7.85 -1.57 11.90
C LYS A 225 -7.31 -0.71 10.76
N ALA A 226 -7.17 -1.26 9.55
CA ALA A 226 -6.54 -0.53 8.45
C ALA A 226 -7.53 0.17 7.50
N ILE A 227 -8.80 -0.20 7.51
CA ILE A 227 -9.82 0.40 6.63
C ILE A 227 -10.60 1.48 7.39
N SER A 228 -10.29 2.73 7.11
CA SER A 228 -11.08 3.87 7.60
C SER A 228 -12.21 4.16 6.62
N GLN A 229 -13.43 3.99 7.08
CA GLN A 229 -14.63 4.22 6.28
C GLN A 229 -15.07 5.68 6.34
N CYS A 230 -15.65 6.15 5.24
CA CYS A 230 -16.24 7.48 5.17
C CYS A 230 -17.64 7.48 5.81
N ASP A 231 -17.72 7.38 7.13
CA ASP A 231 -18.99 7.54 7.83
C ASP A 231 -19.62 8.90 7.48
N ILE A 232 -20.91 8.85 7.19
CA ILE A 232 -21.71 10.00 6.74
C ILE A 232 -22.25 10.72 7.97
#